data_751e438b1c7d6d1d89f318d113e44578
#
_entry.id   751e438b1c7d6d1d89f318d113e44578
#
_cell.length_a   1.000
_cell.length_b   1.000
_cell.length_c   1.000
_cell.angle_alpha   90.00
_cell.angle_beta   90.00
_cell.angle_gamma   90.00
#
_symmetry.space_group_name_H-M   'P 1'
#
loop_
_entity.id
_entity.type
_entity.pdbx_description
1 polymer ?
#
loop_
_entity_poly.entity_id
_entity_poly.type
_entity_poly.pdbx_seq_one_letter_code
_entity_poly.pdbx_strand_id
1 'polypeptide(L)'
;MKKYPSILLAVLLAAALALGSIQGRRISRLRDSEMFYRWILAEATQYRLFPGFKAPGAEPEEQNMMDRPLFREILDVTEKVLPGQNVTDEKGNPLKKLIAVTSDESQDKVVWDVVRSGALAKQQADFLKYLREKKLASVASEFDPNAVYGEQRANVGIGNIFFGFRKVAANFVWLQVDRYWHQGMEQRMLPLMKTCVALDPSFVDAFLVGAWHLAYNATAKMPDTPEPLKKYYPQYGARLGEKELYYYYAIDFLKDGIRKNPRNYKLYFDLGFSIYELKLKDYPNAVIYLSEAIRHRHDLWVPRQLYIAMELNGQYEDALAGWRDYLTKFPDNTTAPRFIERDKVLINEREWEKALERARNAGDPAEANAARTEAERLHDEVLQMWQALAGSGAEEDPYAVGRILRMKALKLIDEKRYLEAIAVLQNAWSKSGSFADEALKIIIDVKLKAGIPLSVSEKKAVMRQQEAEKYKSMPPEAGK
;
A
#
# COMPACT_ATOMS: atom_id res chain seq x y z
N MET A 1 46.69 -46.91 34.80
CA MET A 1 45.28 -46.53 34.44
C MET A 1 45.05 -45.03 34.16
N LYS A 2 46.00 -44.28 33.56
CA LYS A 2 45.85 -42.80 33.31
C LYS A 2 45.67 -42.39 31.82
N LYS A 3 45.59 -43.32 30.85
CA LYS A 3 45.47 -42.98 29.41
C LYS A 3 44.04 -42.98 28.85
N TYR A 4 43.08 -43.54 29.54
CA TYR A 4 41.69 -43.68 29.04
C TYR A 4 40.86 -42.37 29.04
N PRO A 5 41.02 -41.44 30.00
CA PRO A 5 40.21 -40.24 29.98
C PRO A 5 40.51 -39.29 28.81
N SER A 6 41.79 -39.27 28.35
CA SER A 6 42.18 -38.44 27.19
C SER A 6 41.63 -38.98 25.86
N ILE A 7 41.59 -40.30 25.71
CA ILE A 7 41.03 -40.97 24.54
C ILE A 7 39.52 -40.76 24.51
N LEU A 8 38.84 -40.92 25.65
CA LEU A 8 37.39 -40.66 25.75
C LEU A 8 37.04 -39.22 25.45
N LEU A 9 37.83 -38.26 25.96
CA LEU A 9 37.64 -36.83 25.68
C LEU A 9 37.86 -36.52 24.20
N ALA A 10 38.87 -37.10 23.55
CA ALA A 10 39.09 -36.94 22.12
C ALA A 10 37.95 -37.52 21.27
N VAL A 11 37.40 -38.67 21.64
CA VAL A 11 36.26 -39.29 20.97
C VAL A 11 34.99 -38.41 21.14
N LEU A 12 34.74 -37.91 22.34
CA LEU A 12 33.60 -37.01 22.60
C LEU A 12 33.73 -35.70 21.83
N LEU A 13 34.90 -35.12 21.74
CA LEU A 13 35.16 -33.92 20.97
C LEU A 13 34.96 -34.16 19.46
N ALA A 14 35.48 -35.27 18.95
CA ALA A 14 35.25 -35.64 17.54
C ALA A 14 33.79 -35.88 17.22
N ALA A 15 33.04 -36.54 18.12
CA ALA A 15 31.61 -36.75 17.99
C ALA A 15 30.84 -35.42 18.03
N ALA A 16 31.17 -34.51 18.94
CA ALA A 16 30.59 -33.19 19.02
C ALA A 16 30.85 -32.34 17.75
N LEU A 17 32.05 -32.38 17.21
CA LEU A 17 32.40 -31.71 15.96
C LEU A 17 31.64 -32.30 14.74
N ALA A 18 31.53 -33.64 14.69
CA ALA A 18 30.78 -34.33 13.63
C ALA A 18 29.26 -33.96 13.70
N LEU A 19 28.69 -34.00 14.91
CA LEU A 19 27.28 -33.60 15.12
C LEU A 19 27.05 -32.12 14.80
N GLY A 20 27.97 -31.23 15.23
CA GLY A 20 27.96 -29.83 14.91
C GLY A 20 28.00 -29.56 13.39
N SER A 21 28.87 -30.31 12.66
CA SER A 21 28.95 -30.22 11.20
C SER A 21 27.66 -30.68 10.50
N ILE A 22 27.03 -31.78 10.97
CA ILE A 22 25.77 -32.29 10.42
C ILE A 22 24.63 -31.28 10.68
N GLN A 23 24.56 -30.76 11.90
CA GLN A 23 23.57 -29.73 12.26
C GLN A 23 23.77 -28.43 11.46
N GLY A 24 25.00 -27.99 11.32
CA GLY A 24 25.36 -26.81 10.53
C GLY A 24 24.93 -26.93 9.07
N ARG A 25 25.15 -28.10 8.43
CA ARG A 25 24.67 -28.37 7.06
C ARG A 25 23.15 -28.41 6.97
N ARG A 26 22.46 -28.94 7.98
CA ARG A 26 21.00 -28.96 8.02
C ARG A 26 20.42 -27.56 8.14
N ILE A 27 20.98 -26.75 9.03
CA ILE A 27 20.59 -25.35 9.24
C ILE A 27 20.84 -24.53 7.96
N SER A 28 22.00 -24.71 7.30
CA SER A 28 22.27 -24.03 6.03
C SER A 28 21.27 -24.36 4.95
N ARG A 29 20.93 -25.64 4.78
CA ARG A 29 19.92 -26.05 3.78
C ARG A 29 18.54 -25.46 4.07
N LEU A 30 18.11 -25.47 5.32
CA LEU A 30 16.83 -24.87 5.72
C LEU A 30 16.80 -23.36 5.45
N ARG A 31 17.90 -22.67 5.75
CA ARG A 31 18.06 -21.25 5.46
C ARG A 31 17.97 -20.97 3.95
N ASP A 32 18.69 -21.74 3.14
CA ASP A 32 18.70 -21.58 1.68
C ASP A 32 17.33 -21.85 1.08
N SER A 33 16.59 -22.83 1.62
CA SER A 33 15.19 -23.10 1.22
C SER A 33 14.24 -21.98 1.64
N GLU A 34 14.40 -21.45 2.84
CA GLU A 34 13.56 -20.33 3.31
C GLU A 34 13.86 -19.06 2.51
N MET A 35 15.10 -18.77 2.18
CA MET A 35 15.47 -17.63 1.35
C MET A 35 14.86 -17.74 -0.05
N PHE A 36 14.92 -18.92 -0.67
CA PHE A 36 14.32 -19.18 -1.97
C PHE A 36 12.81 -19.06 -1.95
N TYR A 37 12.14 -19.61 -0.92
CA TYR A 37 10.72 -19.50 -0.72
C TYR A 37 10.24 -18.03 -0.57
N ARG A 38 10.94 -17.24 0.25
CA ARG A 38 10.65 -15.82 0.44
C ARG A 38 10.80 -15.02 -0.85
N TRP A 39 11.82 -15.34 -1.63
CA TRP A 39 12.03 -14.73 -2.93
C TRP A 39 10.88 -15.04 -3.92
N ILE A 40 10.43 -16.29 -4.01
CA ILE A 40 9.26 -16.65 -4.83
C ILE A 40 8.03 -15.84 -4.43
N LEU A 41 7.74 -15.73 -3.14
CA LEU A 41 6.59 -14.99 -2.64
C LEU A 41 6.68 -13.49 -2.92
N ALA A 42 7.84 -12.88 -2.69
CA ALA A 42 8.05 -11.46 -2.93
C ALA A 42 7.87 -11.10 -4.40
N GLU A 43 8.41 -11.91 -5.31
CA GLU A 43 8.29 -11.69 -6.74
C GLU A 43 6.86 -11.91 -7.25
N ALA A 44 6.17 -12.94 -6.76
CA ALA A 44 4.76 -13.16 -7.08
C ALA A 44 3.89 -11.98 -6.63
N THR A 45 4.15 -11.45 -5.42
CA THR A 45 3.45 -10.28 -4.88
C THR A 45 3.75 -9.02 -5.70
N GLN A 46 5.02 -8.79 -6.03
CA GLN A 46 5.41 -7.64 -6.84
C GLN A 46 4.78 -7.67 -8.24
N TYR A 47 4.71 -8.84 -8.85
CA TYR A 47 4.04 -8.99 -10.14
C TYR A 47 2.54 -8.67 -10.08
N ARG A 48 1.85 -9.09 -9.01
CA ARG A 48 0.43 -8.78 -8.82
C ARG A 48 0.18 -7.28 -8.62
N LEU A 49 1.02 -6.64 -7.80
CA LEU A 49 0.87 -5.22 -7.48
C LEU A 49 1.22 -4.33 -8.66
N PHE A 50 2.19 -4.74 -9.46
CA PHE A 50 2.77 -3.90 -10.51
C PHE A 50 2.97 -4.67 -11.83
N PRO A 51 1.89 -5.14 -12.48
CA PRO A 51 2.02 -5.80 -13.78
C PRO A 51 2.62 -4.80 -14.78
N GLY A 52 3.85 -5.06 -15.22
CA GLY A 52 4.60 -4.18 -16.12
C GLY A 52 5.39 -3.04 -15.43
N PHE A 53 5.47 -3.05 -14.11
CA PHE A 53 6.27 -2.08 -13.36
C PHE A 53 7.76 -2.29 -13.64
N LYS A 54 8.40 -1.19 -14.04
CA LYS A 54 9.86 -1.11 -14.15
C LYS A 54 10.38 -0.33 -12.97
N ALA A 55 11.13 -0.97 -12.07
CA ALA A 55 11.77 -0.25 -10.99
C ALA A 55 12.67 0.85 -11.55
N PRO A 56 12.57 2.10 -11.08
CA PRO A 56 13.47 3.16 -11.51
C PRO A 56 14.94 2.75 -11.27
N GLY A 57 15.74 2.75 -12.32
CA GLY A 57 17.16 2.37 -12.27
C GLY A 57 17.44 0.87 -12.31
N ALA A 58 16.43 0.00 -12.44
CA ALA A 58 16.64 -1.41 -12.67
C ALA A 58 17.09 -1.65 -14.13
N GLU A 59 18.11 -2.49 -14.29
CA GLU A 59 18.53 -2.95 -15.62
C GLU A 59 17.37 -3.68 -16.32
N PRO A 60 17.26 -3.61 -17.66
CA PRO A 60 16.20 -4.26 -18.43
C PRO A 60 16.02 -5.75 -18.10
N GLU A 61 17.10 -6.43 -17.69
CA GLU A 61 17.11 -7.83 -17.30
C GLU A 61 16.47 -8.10 -15.94
N GLU A 62 16.33 -7.08 -15.08
CA GLU A 62 15.74 -7.19 -13.75
C GLU A 62 14.25 -6.83 -13.73
N GLN A 63 13.70 -6.35 -14.83
CA GLN A 63 12.43 -5.67 -14.89
C GLN A 63 11.19 -6.57 -14.86
N ASN A 64 11.29 -7.83 -15.25
CA ASN A 64 10.14 -8.74 -15.20
C ASN A 64 10.57 -10.18 -14.95
N MET A 65 10.44 -10.62 -13.71
CA MET A 65 10.84 -11.96 -13.32
C MET A 65 10.00 -13.06 -13.94
N MET A 66 8.77 -12.74 -14.31
CA MET A 66 7.86 -13.69 -14.96
C MET A 66 8.32 -14.06 -16.38
N ASP A 67 9.11 -13.19 -17.00
CA ASP A 67 9.72 -13.46 -18.30
C ASP A 67 11.05 -14.21 -18.19
N ARG A 68 11.55 -14.41 -16.96
CA ARG A 68 12.81 -15.14 -16.73
C ARG A 68 12.58 -16.65 -16.91
N PRO A 69 13.47 -17.34 -17.63
CA PRO A 69 13.38 -18.79 -17.79
C PRO A 69 13.25 -19.55 -16.47
N LEU A 70 14.03 -19.11 -15.46
CA LEU A 70 14.02 -19.71 -14.14
C LEU A 70 12.63 -19.67 -13.46
N PHE A 71 11.91 -18.55 -13.59
CA PHE A 71 10.59 -18.43 -12.98
C PHE A 71 9.54 -19.30 -13.71
N ARG A 72 9.63 -19.39 -15.03
CA ARG A 72 8.80 -20.32 -15.81
C ARG A 72 9.02 -21.78 -15.42
N GLU A 73 10.29 -22.19 -15.24
CA GLU A 73 10.62 -23.52 -14.76
C GLU A 73 10.03 -23.78 -13.37
N ILE A 74 10.02 -22.79 -12.48
CA ILE A 74 9.39 -22.91 -11.15
C ILE A 74 7.89 -23.14 -11.29
N LEU A 75 7.22 -22.38 -12.15
CA LEU A 75 5.79 -22.56 -12.41
C LEU A 75 5.47 -23.95 -12.97
N ASP A 76 6.24 -24.42 -13.94
CA ASP A 76 6.07 -25.75 -14.55
C ASP A 76 6.22 -26.87 -13.54
N VAL A 77 7.24 -26.76 -12.65
CA VAL A 77 7.44 -27.76 -11.59
C VAL A 77 6.34 -27.67 -10.55
N THR A 78 5.93 -26.47 -10.18
CA THR A 78 4.83 -26.28 -9.22
C THR A 78 3.52 -26.86 -9.76
N GLU A 79 3.27 -26.73 -11.06
CA GLU A 79 2.11 -27.32 -11.71
C GLU A 79 2.09 -28.84 -11.64
N LYS A 80 3.24 -29.47 -11.83
CA LYS A 80 3.38 -30.94 -11.73
C LYS A 80 3.21 -31.46 -10.30
N VAL A 81 3.67 -30.69 -9.32
CA VAL A 81 3.64 -31.10 -7.89
C VAL A 81 2.32 -30.76 -7.20
N LEU A 82 1.55 -29.81 -7.73
CA LEU A 82 0.25 -29.37 -7.22
C LEU A 82 -0.87 -29.74 -8.23
N PRO A 83 -1.17 -31.03 -8.46
CA PRO A 83 -2.18 -31.42 -9.40
C PRO A 83 -3.57 -30.94 -8.97
N GLY A 84 -4.36 -30.44 -9.93
CA GLY A 84 -5.76 -30.05 -9.72
C GLY A 84 -6.01 -28.57 -9.40
N GLN A 85 -4.98 -27.77 -9.18
CA GLN A 85 -5.14 -26.33 -9.00
C GLN A 85 -4.97 -25.60 -10.35
N ASN A 86 -6.00 -25.59 -11.18
CA ASN A 86 -6.01 -24.88 -12.46
C ASN A 86 -6.29 -23.39 -12.30
N VAL A 87 -5.37 -22.65 -11.68
CA VAL A 87 -5.42 -21.19 -11.68
C VAL A 87 -4.57 -20.68 -12.85
N THR A 88 -5.24 -20.18 -13.87
CA THR A 88 -4.60 -19.55 -15.03
C THR A 88 -4.82 -18.05 -14.98
N ASP A 89 -3.92 -17.25 -15.55
CA ASP A 89 -4.18 -15.84 -15.81
C ASP A 89 -5.26 -15.67 -16.88
N GLU A 90 -5.65 -14.45 -17.22
CA GLU A 90 -6.67 -14.14 -18.24
C GLU A 90 -6.31 -14.67 -19.64
N LYS A 91 -5.05 -15.03 -19.87
CA LYS A 91 -4.52 -15.63 -21.11
C LYS A 91 -4.32 -17.13 -21.02
N GLY A 92 -4.73 -17.75 -19.91
CA GLY A 92 -4.57 -19.20 -19.69
C GLY A 92 -3.16 -19.62 -19.21
N ASN A 93 -2.30 -18.71 -18.80
CA ASN A 93 -0.95 -19.04 -18.34
C ASN A 93 -0.94 -19.54 -16.89
N PRO A 94 -0.05 -20.47 -16.52
CA PRO A 94 0.03 -21.06 -15.18
C PRO A 94 0.46 -20.08 -14.07
N LEU A 95 0.68 -18.84 -14.40
CA LEU A 95 1.14 -17.77 -13.54
C LEU A 95 0.23 -17.49 -12.35
N LYS A 96 -1.09 -17.46 -12.58
CA LYS A 96 -2.08 -17.26 -11.53
C LYS A 96 -2.09 -18.39 -10.49
N LYS A 97 -1.52 -19.54 -10.78
CA LYS A 97 -1.39 -20.63 -9.83
C LYS A 97 -0.50 -20.24 -8.63
N LEU A 98 0.70 -19.79 -8.89
CA LEU A 98 1.61 -19.39 -7.81
C LEU A 98 1.08 -18.16 -7.06
N ILE A 99 0.51 -17.19 -7.78
CA ILE A 99 -0.11 -16.01 -7.19
C ILE A 99 -1.33 -16.38 -6.33
N ALA A 100 -2.19 -17.27 -6.79
CA ALA A 100 -3.33 -17.78 -6.02
C ALA A 100 -2.89 -18.58 -4.79
N VAL A 101 -1.80 -19.34 -4.90
CA VAL A 101 -1.21 -20.11 -3.80
C VAL A 101 -0.70 -19.22 -2.68
N THR A 102 -0.25 -18.01 -3.01
CA THR A 102 0.22 -17.04 -2.00
C THR A 102 -0.91 -16.24 -1.34
N SER A 103 -2.15 -16.41 -1.75
CA SER A 103 -3.30 -15.66 -1.21
C SER A 103 -3.96 -16.26 0.02
N ASP A 104 -3.61 -17.50 0.37
CA ASP A 104 -4.15 -18.25 1.51
C ASP A 104 -3.01 -18.91 2.30
N GLU A 105 -3.05 -18.85 3.63
CA GLU A 105 -2.03 -19.42 4.51
C GLU A 105 -1.88 -20.94 4.33
N SER A 106 -2.98 -21.66 4.05
CA SER A 106 -2.94 -23.09 3.77
C SER A 106 -2.21 -23.40 2.47
N GLN A 107 -2.41 -22.58 1.46
CA GLN A 107 -1.73 -22.68 0.16
C GLN A 107 -0.26 -22.26 0.25
N ASP A 108 0.06 -21.25 1.05
CA ASP A 108 1.44 -20.86 1.36
C ASP A 108 2.21 -22.03 2.00
N LYS A 109 1.56 -22.78 2.90
CA LYS A 109 2.15 -23.96 3.50
C LYS A 109 2.47 -25.01 2.44
N VAL A 110 1.59 -25.21 1.47
CA VAL A 110 1.83 -26.15 0.36
C VAL A 110 3.07 -25.73 -0.45
N VAL A 111 3.22 -24.44 -0.79
CA VAL A 111 4.42 -23.95 -1.49
C VAL A 111 5.68 -24.20 -0.64
N TRP A 112 5.62 -23.95 0.66
CA TRP A 112 6.71 -24.23 1.57
C TRP A 112 7.08 -25.71 1.63
N ASP A 113 6.08 -26.59 1.68
CA ASP A 113 6.28 -28.04 1.69
C ASP A 113 6.89 -28.52 0.36
N VAL A 114 6.49 -27.94 -0.78
CA VAL A 114 7.09 -28.21 -2.11
C VAL A 114 8.58 -27.79 -2.13
N VAL A 115 8.91 -26.60 -1.64
CA VAL A 115 10.31 -26.14 -1.55
C VAL A 115 11.13 -27.07 -0.63
N ARG A 116 10.59 -27.46 0.52
CA ARG A 116 11.27 -28.36 1.46
C ARG A 116 11.42 -29.79 0.98
N SER A 117 10.50 -30.26 0.14
CA SER A 117 10.57 -31.63 -0.40
C SER A 117 11.75 -31.84 -1.35
N GLY A 118 12.35 -30.75 -1.83
CA GLY A 118 13.41 -30.79 -2.84
C GLY A 118 12.90 -30.88 -4.28
N ALA A 119 11.58 -30.80 -4.50
CA ALA A 119 11.01 -30.81 -5.86
C ALA A 119 11.54 -29.66 -6.73
N LEU A 120 11.92 -28.54 -6.11
CA LEU A 120 12.51 -27.35 -6.74
C LEU A 120 14.04 -27.23 -6.51
N ALA A 121 14.73 -28.34 -6.21
CA ALA A 121 16.15 -28.30 -5.83
C ALA A 121 17.05 -27.73 -6.94
N LYS A 122 16.75 -28.02 -8.21
CA LYS A 122 17.49 -27.45 -9.36
C LYS A 122 17.30 -25.93 -9.42
N GLN A 123 16.06 -25.47 -9.39
CA GLN A 123 15.71 -24.05 -9.45
C GLN A 123 16.27 -23.27 -8.26
N GLN A 124 16.26 -23.87 -7.07
CA GLN A 124 16.91 -23.30 -5.89
C GLN A 124 18.43 -23.17 -6.07
N ALA A 125 19.09 -24.19 -6.64
CA ALA A 125 20.52 -24.15 -6.92
C ALA A 125 20.85 -23.07 -7.97
N ASP A 126 20.06 -22.95 -9.02
CA ASP A 126 20.21 -21.93 -10.06
C ASP A 126 19.99 -20.51 -9.51
N PHE A 127 19.00 -20.33 -8.63
CA PHE A 127 18.78 -19.08 -7.90
C PHE A 127 19.98 -18.68 -7.03
N LEU A 128 20.50 -19.62 -6.25
CA LEU A 128 21.67 -19.37 -5.40
C LEU A 128 22.95 -19.12 -6.22
N LYS A 129 23.07 -19.74 -7.38
CA LYS A 129 24.14 -19.49 -8.34
C LYS A 129 24.03 -18.10 -8.94
N TYR A 130 22.84 -17.71 -9.40
CA TYR A 130 22.53 -16.38 -9.92
C TYR A 130 22.87 -15.27 -8.91
N LEU A 131 22.45 -15.42 -7.64
CA LEU A 131 22.79 -14.46 -6.59
C LEU A 131 24.30 -14.29 -6.37
N ARG A 132 25.07 -15.39 -6.50
CA ARG A 132 26.54 -15.35 -6.37
C ARG A 132 27.23 -14.71 -7.57
N GLU A 133 26.82 -15.04 -8.77
CA GLU A 133 27.41 -14.55 -10.03
C GLU A 133 27.19 -13.06 -10.22
N LYS A 134 26.00 -12.56 -9.93
CA LYS A 134 25.65 -11.13 -10.03
C LYS A 134 26.19 -10.31 -8.86
N LYS A 135 26.92 -10.91 -7.90
CA LYS A 135 27.39 -10.26 -6.66
C LYS A 135 26.26 -9.55 -5.88
N LEU A 136 25.05 -10.05 -6.01
CA LEU A 136 23.85 -9.49 -5.36
C LEU A 136 23.80 -9.88 -3.87
N ALA A 137 24.91 -9.65 -3.14
CA ALA A 137 24.96 -9.87 -1.70
C ALA A 137 23.89 -9.06 -0.96
N SER A 138 23.52 -7.88 -1.46
CA SER A 138 22.44 -7.06 -0.96
C SER A 138 21.08 -7.75 -1.17
N VAL A 139 20.81 -8.28 -2.38
CA VAL A 139 19.56 -9.01 -2.67
C VAL A 139 19.52 -10.33 -1.89
N ALA A 140 20.63 -11.08 -1.83
CA ALA A 140 20.70 -12.29 -0.99
C ALA A 140 20.41 -11.97 0.47
N SER A 141 20.90 -10.85 1.00
CA SER A 141 20.64 -10.42 2.38
C SER A 141 19.21 -10.01 2.62
N GLU A 142 18.52 -9.51 1.60
CA GLU A 142 17.12 -9.11 1.67
C GLU A 142 16.18 -10.29 1.95
N PHE A 143 16.47 -11.45 1.34
CA PHE A 143 15.67 -12.66 1.51
C PHE A 143 16.19 -13.62 2.59
N ASP A 144 17.42 -13.43 3.05
CA ASP A 144 17.97 -14.25 4.13
C ASP A 144 17.44 -13.79 5.49
N PRO A 145 16.61 -14.59 6.18
CA PRO A 145 16.05 -14.24 7.47
C PRO A 145 17.11 -13.99 8.55
N ASN A 146 18.35 -14.43 8.30
CA ASN A 146 19.48 -14.28 9.21
C ASN A 146 20.52 -13.25 8.72
N ALA A 147 20.25 -12.53 7.63
CA ALA A 147 21.17 -11.52 7.12
C ALA A 147 21.34 -10.36 8.10
N VAL A 148 22.56 -10.09 8.47
CA VAL A 148 22.96 -8.83 9.11
C VAL A 148 23.64 -8.01 8.03
N TYR A 149 23.06 -6.86 7.63
CA TYR A 149 23.61 -5.91 6.66
C TYR A 149 24.61 -6.46 5.64
N GLY A 150 24.26 -6.44 4.34
CA GLY A 150 24.94 -7.19 3.27
C GLY A 150 26.47 -7.04 3.18
N GLU A 151 27.05 -5.88 3.50
CA GLU A 151 28.49 -5.62 3.38
C GLU A 151 29.30 -5.92 4.65
N GLN A 152 28.67 -6.00 5.81
CA GLN A 152 29.37 -6.30 7.07
C GLN A 152 29.61 -7.80 7.32
N ARG A 153 29.23 -8.67 6.39
CA ARG A 153 29.48 -10.13 6.50
C ARG A 153 30.91 -10.52 6.61
N ALA A 154 31.85 -9.71 6.09
CA ALA A 154 33.26 -10.04 6.07
C ALA A 154 33.93 -9.99 7.47
N ASN A 155 33.34 -9.28 8.43
CA ASN A 155 33.97 -9.02 9.73
C ASN A 155 33.33 -9.72 10.94
N VAL A 156 32.37 -10.59 10.76
CA VAL A 156 31.58 -11.12 11.89
C VAL A 156 31.81 -12.60 12.12
N GLY A 157 33.06 -12.97 12.35
CA GLY A 157 33.38 -14.31 12.88
C GLY A 157 32.83 -14.56 14.29
N ILE A 158 32.75 -13.52 15.12
CA ILE A 158 32.23 -13.60 16.51
C ILE A 158 30.68 -13.44 16.52
N GLY A 159 30.08 -12.73 15.54
CA GLY A 159 28.64 -12.54 15.46
C GLY A 159 27.83 -13.83 15.25
N ASN A 160 28.43 -14.85 14.68
CA ASN A 160 27.81 -16.17 14.51
C ASN A 160 27.49 -16.89 15.82
N ILE A 161 28.19 -16.57 16.89
CA ILE A 161 27.94 -17.14 18.23
C ILE A 161 26.67 -16.56 18.85
N PHE A 162 26.24 -15.36 18.42
CA PHE A 162 25.07 -14.66 18.95
C PHE A 162 23.79 -14.91 18.15
N PHE A 163 23.74 -15.84 17.21
CA PHE A 163 22.56 -16.06 16.35
C PHE A 163 21.25 -16.31 17.12
N GLY A 164 21.30 -16.93 18.29
CA GLY A 164 20.14 -17.10 19.15
C GLY A 164 19.68 -15.82 19.86
N PHE A 165 20.55 -14.82 20.00
CA PHE A 165 20.28 -13.60 20.74
C PHE A 165 19.86 -12.41 19.89
N ARG A 166 19.80 -12.55 18.55
CA ARG A 166 19.45 -11.42 17.66
C ARG A 166 18.07 -10.86 17.93
N LYS A 167 17.06 -11.71 18.15
CA LYS A 167 15.71 -11.27 18.50
C LYS A 167 15.69 -10.56 19.86
N VAL A 168 16.48 -11.06 20.83
CA VAL A 168 16.65 -10.41 22.13
C VAL A 168 17.31 -9.04 21.95
N ALA A 169 18.37 -8.97 21.14
CA ALA A 169 19.04 -7.71 20.81
C ALA A 169 18.10 -6.74 20.09
N ALA A 170 17.28 -7.22 19.15
CA ALA A 170 16.25 -6.41 18.50
C ALA A 170 15.27 -5.80 19.51
N ASN A 171 14.82 -6.59 20.49
CA ASN A 171 13.94 -6.09 21.55
C ASN A 171 14.62 -5.01 22.41
N PHE A 172 15.90 -5.16 22.76
CA PHE A 172 16.63 -4.11 23.48
C PHE A 172 16.79 -2.82 22.65
N VAL A 173 17.06 -2.95 21.36
CA VAL A 173 17.09 -1.80 20.44
C VAL A 173 15.72 -1.14 20.38
N TRP A 174 14.64 -1.92 20.35
CA TRP A 174 13.28 -1.42 20.36
C TRP A 174 12.93 -0.64 21.64
N LEU A 175 13.33 -1.13 22.80
CA LEU A 175 13.19 -0.39 24.06
C LEU A 175 13.92 0.96 24.01
N GLN A 176 15.04 1.05 23.30
CA GLN A 176 15.74 2.32 23.12
C GLN A 176 14.99 3.25 22.14
N VAL A 177 14.32 2.72 21.11
CA VAL A 177 13.40 3.49 20.24
C VAL A 177 12.29 4.10 21.07
N ASP A 178 11.61 3.28 21.89
CA ASP A 178 10.54 3.72 22.79
C ASP A 178 11.01 4.81 23.75
N ARG A 179 12.19 4.64 24.35
CA ARG A 179 12.80 5.65 25.22
C ARG A 179 13.01 6.99 24.50
N TYR A 180 13.53 6.99 23.28
CA TYR A 180 13.71 8.23 22.51
C TYR A 180 12.38 8.86 22.11
N TRP A 181 11.37 8.05 21.86
CA TRP A 181 10.00 8.52 21.64
C TRP A 181 9.50 9.34 22.83
N HIS A 182 9.58 8.79 24.04
CA HIS A 182 9.16 9.48 25.27
C HIS A 182 10.00 10.74 25.58
N GLN A 183 11.20 10.85 25.03
CA GLN A 183 12.07 12.03 25.14
C GLN A 183 11.86 13.07 24.03
N GLY A 184 10.96 12.82 23.05
CA GLY A 184 10.76 13.69 21.89
C GLY A 184 11.97 13.77 20.96
N MET A 185 12.78 12.70 20.89
CA MET A 185 14.00 12.64 20.07
C MET A 185 13.77 11.81 18.80
N GLU A 186 12.74 12.15 18.01
CA GLU A 186 12.26 11.38 16.86
C GLU A 186 13.36 11.12 15.82
N GLN A 187 14.27 12.08 15.61
CA GLN A 187 15.39 11.94 14.66
C GLN A 187 16.34 10.79 15.00
N ARG A 188 16.43 10.41 16.28
CA ARG A 188 17.28 9.30 16.74
C ARG A 188 16.59 7.94 16.59
N MET A 189 15.30 7.92 16.39
CA MET A 189 14.51 6.69 16.30
C MET A 189 14.75 5.95 15.00
N LEU A 190 14.77 6.63 13.85
CA LEU A 190 14.85 6.00 12.53
C LEU A 190 16.10 5.09 12.35
N PRO A 191 17.31 5.49 12.71
CA PRO A 191 18.46 4.58 12.63
C PRO A 191 18.32 3.34 13.52
N LEU A 192 17.73 3.50 14.72
CA LEU A 192 17.48 2.38 15.63
C LEU A 192 16.36 1.46 15.12
N MET A 193 15.29 2.00 14.55
CA MET A 193 14.24 1.21 13.91
C MET A 193 14.82 0.34 12.79
N LYS A 194 15.65 0.93 11.91
CA LYS A 194 16.37 0.18 10.87
C LYS A 194 17.26 -0.91 11.45
N THR A 195 17.96 -0.61 12.53
CA THR A 195 18.80 -1.60 13.24
C THR A 195 17.96 -2.73 13.83
N CYS A 196 16.82 -2.39 14.46
CA CYS A 196 15.89 -3.36 15.04
C CYS A 196 15.41 -4.36 14.00
N VAL A 197 14.87 -3.89 12.87
CA VAL A 197 14.34 -4.77 11.80
C VAL A 197 15.44 -5.47 10.99
N ALA A 198 16.67 -5.00 11.06
CA ALA A 198 17.82 -5.73 10.51
C ALA A 198 18.27 -6.87 11.45
N LEU A 199 18.16 -6.68 12.74
CA LEU A 199 18.39 -7.72 13.74
C LEU A 199 17.31 -8.80 13.70
N ASP A 200 16.03 -8.40 13.63
CA ASP A 200 14.89 -9.31 13.48
C ASP A 200 13.98 -8.88 12.32
N PRO A 201 14.21 -9.39 11.10
CA PRO A 201 13.36 -9.12 9.95
C PRO A 201 11.91 -9.58 10.11
N SER A 202 11.64 -10.50 11.04
CA SER A 202 10.28 -11.00 11.33
C SER A 202 9.52 -10.16 12.37
N PHE A 203 10.14 -9.10 12.89
CA PHE A 203 9.52 -8.22 13.88
C PHE A 203 8.55 -7.23 13.19
N VAL A 204 7.39 -7.73 12.79
CA VAL A 204 6.37 -6.97 12.05
C VAL A 204 5.94 -5.71 12.79
N ASP A 205 5.72 -5.79 14.10
CA ASP A 205 5.27 -4.64 14.89
C ASP A 205 6.28 -3.48 14.88
N ALA A 206 7.58 -3.77 14.76
CA ALA A 206 8.59 -2.73 14.61
C ALA A 206 8.45 -1.97 13.28
N PHE A 207 8.05 -2.65 12.19
CA PHE A 207 7.74 -1.99 10.92
C PHE A 207 6.49 -1.12 11.01
N LEU A 208 5.40 -1.65 11.59
CA LEU A 208 4.12 -0.96 11.72
C LEU A 208 4.25 0.30 12.58
N VAL A 209 4.73 0.12 13.81
CA VAL A 209 4.90 1.23 14.77
C VAL A 209 5.95 2.22 14.29
N GLY A 210 7.04 1.73 13.66
CA GLY A 210 8.07 2.58 13.08
C GLY A 210 7.53 3.47 11.97
N ALA A 211 6.76 2.91 11.04
CA ALA A 211 6.11 3.67 9.98
C ALA A 211 5.11 4.69 10.53
N TRP A 212 4.34 4.30 11.57
CA TRP A 212 3.42 5.20 12.25
C TRP A 212 4.16 6.38 12.91
N HIS A 213 5.27 6.14 13.59
CA HIS A 213 6.10 7.21 14.14
C HIS A 213 6.59 8.16 13.06
N LEU A 214 7.04 7.65 11.92
CA LEU A 214 7.49 8.48 10.80
C LEU A 214 6.36 9.34 10.24
N ALA A 215 5.20 8.73 9.94
CA ALA A 215 4.13 9.40 9.22
C ALA A 215 3.22 10.27 10.10
N TYR A 216 3.15 10.01 11.39
CA TYR A 216 2.22 10.69 12.30
C TYR A 216 2.94 11.52 13.35
N ASN A 217 3.83 10.91 14.12
CA ASN A 217 4.45 11.60 15.26
C ASN A 217 5.50 12.62 14.82
N ALA A 218 6.44 12.20 13.98
CA ALA A 218 7.48 13.10 13.48
C ALA A 218 6.89 14.26 12.67
N THR A 219 5.79 14.03 11.95
CA THR A 219 5.16 15.05 11.11
C THR A 219 4.12 15.92 11.82
N ALA A 220 3.71 15.56 13.04
CA ALA A 220 2.62 16.24 13.75
C ALA A 220 2.85 17.75 13.94
N LYS A 221 4.10 18.15 14.15
CA LYS A 221 4.48 19.56 14.38
C LYS A 221 5.18 20.20 13.17
N MET A 222 5.35 19.44 12.07
CA MET A 222 6.00 19.97 10.87
C MET A 222 5.03 20.82 10.07
N PRO A 223 5.40 22.06 9.70
CA PRO A 223 4.60 22.88 8.80
C PRO A 223 4.64 22.29 7.38
N ASP A 224 3.60 22.59 6.61
CA ASP A 224 3.61 22.29 5.18
C ASP A 224 4.67 23.15 4.48
N THR A 225 5.52 22.52 3.68
CA THR A 225 6.55 23.22 2.92
C THR A 225 5.93 23.86 1.68
N PRO A 226 6.08 25.19 1.47
CA PRO A 226 5.64 25.83 0.23
C PRO A 226 6.30 25.21 -1.00
N GLU A 227 5.58 25.15 -2.13
CA GLU A 227 6.08 24.52 -3.36
C GLU A 227 7.47 25.00 -3.83
N PRO A 228 7.79 26.31 -3.81
CA PRO A 228 9.11 26.79 -4.21
C PRO A 228 10.27 26.25 -3.36
N LEU A 229 9.99 25.86 -2.12
CA LEU A 229 10.98 25.35 -1.17
C LEU A 229 11.08 23.82 -1.16
N LYS A 230 10.18 23.13 -1.86
CA LYS A 230 10.25 21.66 -2.00
C LYS A 230 11.46 21.26 -2.84
N LYS A 231 12.19 20.23 -2.39
CA LYS A 231 13.34 19.66 -3.09
C LYS A 231 12.92 18.50 -3.95
N TYR A 232 13.57 18.34 -5.11
CA TYR A 232 13.37 17.16 -5.95
C TYR A 232 14.15 15.97 -5.40
N TYR A 233 13.48 14.84 -5.28
CA TYR A 233 14.05 13.57 -4.83
C TYR A 233 13.98 12.56 -5.97
N PRO A 234 15.10 12.30 -6.69
CA PRO A 234 15.11 11.42 -7.86
C PRO A 234 14.60 10.01 -7.57
N GLN A 235 14.91 9.46 -6.40
CA GLN A 235 14.47 8.12 -5.97
C GLN A 235 12.94 7.98 -5.84
N TYR A 236 12.23 9.10 -5.69
CA TYR A 236 10.77 9.15 -5.61
C TYR A 236 10.12 9.77 -6.85
N GLY A 237 10.91 10.34 -7.73
CA GLY A 237 10.42 11.07 -8.90
C GLY A 237 9.54 12.29 -8.56
N ALA A 238 9.71 12.86 -7.36
CA ALA A 238 8.80 13.87 -6.81
C ALA A 238 9.53 15.01 -6.12
N ARG A 239 8.91 16.19 -6.12
CA ARG A 239 9.32 17.31 -5.27
C ARG A 239 8.60 17.20 -3.92
N LEU A 240 9.37 17.13 -2.85
CA LEU A 240 8.84 16.89 -1.50
C LEU A 240 9.34 17.97 -0.54
N GLY A 241 8.44 18.40 0.34
CA GLY A 241 8.80 19.11 1.54
C GLY A 241 9.26 18.13 2.62
N GLU A 242 9.67 18.66 3.77
CA GLU A 242 10.16 17.83 4.86
C GLU A 242 9.10 16.86 5.37
N LYS A 243 7.86 17.32 5.51
CA LYS A 243 6.73 16.51 5.98
C LYS A 243 6.39 15.36 5.03
N GLU A 244 6.30 15.64 3.73
CA GLU A 244 6.04 14.63 2.73
C GLU A 244 7.19 13.62 2.65
N LEU A 245 8.44 14.06 2.82
CA LEU A 245 9.60 13.17 2.83
C LEU A 245 9.51 12.11 3.93
N TYR A 246 8.99 12.46 5.10
CA TYR A 246 8.74 11.49 6.17
C TYR A 246 7.65 10.48 5.81
N TYR A 247 6.62 10.87 5.04
CA TYR A 247 5.64 9.91 4.52
C TYR A 247 6.30 8.90 3.57
N TYR A 248 7.22 9.37 2.71
CA TYR A 248 7.97 8.48 1.83
C TYR A 248 8.96 7.58 2.59
N TYR A 249 9.56 8.04 3.67
CA TYR A 249 10.35 7.18 4.56
C TYR A 249 9.49 6.08 5.22
N ALA A 250 8.25 6.39 5.59
CA ALA A 250 7.32 5.39 6.11
C ALA A 250 6.92 4.38 5.02
N ILE A 251 6.70 4.83 3.78
CA ILE A 251 6.45 3.95 2.62
C ILE A 251 7.62 2.98 2.42
N ASP A 252 8.84 3.50 2.36
CA ASP A 252 10.04 2.66 2.17
C ASP A 252 10.19 1.65 3.29
N PHE A 253 9.92 2.06 4.52
CA PHE A 253 10.03 1.21 5.70
C PHE A 253 8.99 0.09 5.69
N LEU A 254 7.72 0.38 5.32
CA LEU A 254 6.68 -0.64 5.15
C LEU A 254 6.95 -1.55 3.96
N LYS A 255 7.44 -1.02 2.84
CA LYS A 255 7.85 -1.83 1.68
C LYS A 255 8.99 -2.78 2.03
N ASP A 256 9.96 -2.35 2.85
CA ASP A 256 11.00 -3.23 3.38
C ASP A 256 10.40 -4.33 4.27
N GLY A 257 9.42 -3.97 5.10
CA GLY A 257 8.65 -4.93 5.91
C GLY A 257 7.91 -5.96 5.06
N ILE A 258 7.25 -5.52 3.99
CA ILE A 258 6.55 -6.39 3.02
C ILE A 258 7.53 -7.37 2.36
N ARG A 259 8.70 -6.89 1.88
CA ARG A 259 9.70 -7.77 1.27
C ARG A 259 10.15 -8.87 2.23
N LYS A 260 10.29 -8.56 3.52
CA LYS A 260 10.73 -9.50 4.55
C LYS A 260 9.60 -10.38 5.08
N ASN A 261 8.36 -9.90 5.04
CA ASN A 261 7.17 -10.58 5.57
C ASN A 261 6.01 -10.53 4.57
N PRO A 262 6.16 -11.12 3.36
CA PRO A 262 5.25 -10.92 2.23
C PRO A 262 3.84 -11.49 2.43
N ARG A 263 3.60 -12.28 3.49
CA ARG A 263 2.28 -12.83 3.84
C ARG A 263 1.55 -12.06 4.93
N ASN A 264 2.18 -11.04 5.49
CA ASN A 264 1.58 -10.32 6.59
C ASN A 264 0.69 -9.17 6.08
N TYR A 265 -0.63 -9.36 6.13
CA TYR A 265 -1.61 -8.40 5.64
C TYR A 265 -1.50 -7.02 6.30
N LYS A 266 -1.07 -6.94 7.56
CA LYS A 266 -1.00 -5.68 8.31
C LYS A 266 -0.05 -4.67 7.67
N LEU A 267 1.04 -5.14 7.07
CA LEU A 267 2.00 -4.27 6.38
C LEU A 267 1.40 -3.64 5.13
N TYR A 268 0.67 -4.43 4.34
CA TYR A 268 -0.06 -3.94 3.16
C TYR A 268 -1.20 -3.02 3.57
N PHE A 269 -1.94 -3.41 4.61
CA PHE A 269 -3.04 -2.62 5.15
C PHE A 269 -2.56 -1.25 5.63
N ASP A 270 -1.50 -1.20 6.44
CA ASP A 270 -0.96 0.07 6.95
C ASP A 270 -0.41 0.94 5.83
N LEU A 271 0.25 0.35 4.85
CA LEU A 271 0.74 1.10 3.70
C LEU A 271 -0.42 1.68 2.87
N GLY A 272 -1.47 0.88 2.60
CA GLY A 272 -2.64 1.30 1.85
C GLY A 272 -3.48 2.32 2.61
N PHE A 273 -3.89 1.99 3.82
CA PHE A 273 -4.79 2.81 4.62
C PHE A 273 -4.08 3.98 5.29
N SER A 274 -3.09 3.69 6.16
CA SER A 274 -2.50 4.71 7.02
C SER A 274 -1.67 5.73 6.24
N ILE A 275 -1.00 5.32 5.15
CA ILE A 275 -0.12 6.21 4.40
C ILE A 275 -0.77 6.71 3.11
N TYR A 276 -1.13 5.82 2.18
CA TYR A 276 -1.66 6.26 0.89
C TYR A 276 -3.03 6.93 1.01
N GLU A 277 -3.98 6.33 1.74
CA GLU A 277 -5.33 6.90 1.88
C GLU A 277 -5.33 8.13 2.80
N LEU A 278 -4.86 8.00 4.04
CA LEU A 278 -5.03 9.05 5.05
C LEU A 278 -4.02 10.20 4.90
N LYS A 279 -2.74 9.93 4.60
CA LYS A 279 -1.71 10.97 4.54
C LYS A 279 -1.54 11.57 3.17
N LEU A 280 -1.48 10.76 2.12
CA LEU A 280 -1.22 11.20 0.76
C LEU A 280 -2.50 11.45 -0.04
N LYS A 281 -3.66 10.93 0.39
CA LYS A 281 -4.91 10.91 -0.39
C LYS A 281 -4.70 10.31 -1.79
N ASP A 282 -3.79 9.36 -1.88
CA ASP A 282 -3.45 8.61 -3.09
C ASP A 282 -4.30 7.34 -3.13
N TYR A 283 -5.57 7.53 -3.49
CA TYR A 283 -6.56 6.46 -3.48
C TYR A 283 -6.25 5.32 -4.46
N PRO A 284 -5.70 5.56 -5.67
CA PRO A 284 -5.26 4.48 -6.54
C PRO A 284 -4.27 3.52 -5.87
N ASN A 285 -3.22 4.05 -5.24
CA ASN A 285 -2.27 3.23 -4.49
C ASN A 285 -2.89 2.60 -3.24
N ALA A 286 -3.79 3.31 -2.54
CA ALA A 286 -4.52 2.75 -1.41
C ALA A 286 -5.30 1.48 -1.83
N VAL A 287 -6.06 1.54 -2.92
CA VAL A 287 -6.81 0.38 -3.47
C VAL A 287 -5.87 -0.77 -3.81
N ILE A 288 -4.71 -0.50 -4.45
CA ILE A 288 -3.73 -1.53 -4.80
C ILE A 288 -3.27 -2.29 -3.56
N TYR A 289 -2.79 -1.58 -2.53
CA TYR A 289 -2.23 -2.22 -1.33
C TYR A 289 -3.30 -2.86 -0.44
N LEU A 290 -4.49 -2.26 -0.32
CA LEU A 290 -5.61 -2.86 0.40
C LEU A 290 -6.15 -4.11 -0.32
N SER A 291 -6.17 -4.12 -1.65
CA SER A 291 -6.50 -5.31 -2.43
C SER A 291 -5.52 -6.45 -2.18
N GLU A 292 -4.23 -6.15 -2.03
CA GLU A 292 -3.26 -7.17 -1.68
C GLU A 292 -3.42 -7.62 -0.21
N ALA A 293 -3.73 -6.71 0.72
CA ALA A 293 -3.98 -7.07 2.11
C ALA A 293 -5.07 -8.13 2.28
N ILE A 294 -6.17 -8.01 1.53
CA ILE A 294 -7.28 -8.99 1.61
C ILE A 294 -6.98 -10.34 0.93
N ARG A 295 -5.89 -10.46 0.18
CA ARG A 295 -5.44 -11.75 -0.40
C ARG A 295 -4.75 -12.64 0.63
N HIS A 296 -4.27 -12.05 1.72
CA HIS A 296 -3.66 -12.77 2.83
C HIS A 296 -4.70 -13.07 3.91
N ARG A 297 -4.39 -13.97 4.84
CA ARG A 297 -5.23 -14.17 6.02
C ARG A 297 -5.31 -12.88 6.81
N HIS A 298 -6.51 -12.33 6.95
CA HIS A 298 -6.77 -11.03 7.55
C HIS A 298 -7.97 -11.08 8.52
N ASP A 299 -8.14 -10.03 9.32
CA ASP A 299 -9.32 -9.87 10.17
C ASP A 299 -10.56 -9.57 9.32
N LEU A 300 -11.74 -10.00 9.79
CA LEU A 300 -13.00 -9.93 9.05
C LEU A 300 -13.38 -8.51 8.58
N TRP A 301 -12.94 -7.49 9.28
CA TRP A 301 -13.27 -6.10 8.98
C TRP A 301 -12.39 -5.46 7.86
N VAL A 302 -11.25 -6.05 7.53
CA VAL A 302 -10.26 -5.49 6.59
C VAL A 302 -10.83 -5.21 5.20
N PRO A 303 -11.66 -6.10 4.59
CA PRO A 303 -12.23 -5.84 3.27
C PRO A 303 -13.08 -4.57 3.20
N ARG A 304 -13.71 -4.18 4.32
CA ARG A 304 -14.52 -2.95 4.37
C ARG A 304 -13.69 -1.70 4.04
N GLN A 305 -12.43 -1.66 4.50
CA GLN A 305 -11.55 -0.54 4.20
C GLN A 305 -11.17 -0.46 2.72
N LEU A 306 -11.00 -1.61 2.06
CA LEU A 306 -10.80 -1.64 0.60
C LEU A 306 -11.99 -1.04 -0.14
N TYR A 307 -13.22 -1.41 0.24
CA TYR A 307 -14.40 -0.90 -0.45
C TYR A 307 -14.57 0.61 -0.24
N ILE A 308 -14.23 1.13 0.95
CA ILE A 308 -14.19 2.57 1.21
C ILE A 308 -13.13 3.24 0.32
N ALA A 309 -11.94 2.67 0.20
CA ALA A 309 -10.89 3.19 -0.67
C ALA A 309 -11.29 3.17 -2.15
N MET A 310 -11.99 2.12 -2.60
CA MET A 310 -12.58 2.05 -3.96
C MET A 310 -13.60 3.16 -4.19
N GLU A 311 -14.47 3.44 -3.21
CA GLU A 311 -15.43 4.55 -3.27
C GLU A 311 -14.70 5.89 -3.39
N LEU A 312 -13.68 6.13 -2.55
CA LEU A 312 -12.86 7.34 -2.60
C LEU A 312 -12.10 7.48 -3.94
N ASN A 313 -11.80 6.36 -4.59
CA ASN A 313 -11.17 6.31 -5.92
C ASN A 313 -12.19 6.41 -7.08
N GLY A 314 -13.48 6.55 -6.80
CA GLY A 314 -14.53 6.62 -7.81
C GLY A 314 -14.92 5.28 -8.44
N GLN A 315 -14.45 4.16 -7.88
CA GLN A 315 -14.74 2.78 -8.32
C GLN A 315 -16.01 2.26 -7.63
N TYR A 316 -17.11 2.99 -7.78
CA TYR A 316 -18.36 2.74 -7.04
C TYR A 316 -18.98 1.37 -7.33
N GLU A 317 -18.89 0.88 -8.58
CA GLU A 317 -19.40 -0.43 -8.96
C GLU A 317 -18.62 -1.57 -8.29
N ASP A 318 -17.30 -1.44 -8.23
CA ASP A 318 -16.44 -2.43 -7.57
C ASP A 318 -16.68 -2.42 -6.05
N ALA A 319 -16.83 -1.22 -5.46
CA ALA A 319 -17.17 -1.07 -4.05
C ALA A 319 -18.54 -1.71 -3.74
N LEU A 320 -19.56 -1.40 -4.53
CA LEU A 320 -20.92 -1.99 -4.41
C LEU A 320 -20.88 -3.52 -4.49
N ALA A 321 -20.15 -4.07 -5.46
CA ALA A 321 -19.98 -5.52 -5.60
C ALA A 321 -19.29 -6.13 -4.38
N GLY A 322 -18.25 -5.48 -3.89
CA GLY A 322 -17.53 -5.88 -2.68
C GLY A 322 -18.41 -5.87 -1.42
N TRP A 323 -19.20 -4.81 -1.20
CA TRP A 323 -20.13 -4.71 -0.07
C TRP A 323 -21.24 -5.77 -0.13
N ARG A 324 -21.76 -6.09 -1.31
CA ARG A 324 -22.77 -7.16 -1.49
C ARG A 324 -22.20 -8.52 -1.17
N ASP A 325 -21.00 -8.85 -1.66
CA ASP A 325 -20.30 -10.09 -1.35
C ASP A 325 -20.01 -10.18 0.17
N TYR A 326 -19.57 -9.07 0.77
CA TYR A 326 -19.33 -9.00 2.19
C TYR A 326 -20.59 -9.26 3.02
N LEU A 327 -21.73 -8.65 2.67
CA LEU A 327 -23.01 -8.86 3.35
C LEU A 327 -23.51 -10.30 3.19
N THR A 328 -23.27 -10.94 2.03
CA THR A 328 -23.58 -12.34 1.82
C THR A 328 -22.79 -13.25 2.76
N LYS A 329 -21.53 -12.94 3.02
CA LYS A 329 -20.66 -13.68 3.94
C LYS A 329 -20.96 -13.38 5.41
N PHE A 330 -21.42 -12.18 5.71
CA PHE A 330 -21.68 -11.66 7.05
C PHE A 330 -23.08 -11.01 7.12
N PRO A 331 -24.17 -11.81 7.10
CA PRO A 331 -25.54 -11.28 7.02
C PRO A 331 -25.95 -10.39 8.17
N ASP A 332 -25.33 -10.56 9.34
CA ASP A 332 -25.62 -9.77 10.56
C ASP A 332 -24.88 -8.41 10.57
N ASN A 333 -24.13 -8.09 9.52
CA ASN A 333 -23.40 -6.83 9.46
C ASN A 333 -24.36 -5.65 9.21
N THR A 334 -24.42 -4.73 10.17
CA THR A 334 -25.32 -3.55 10.12
C THR A 334 -24.76 -2.39 9.29
N THR A 335 -23.47 -2.39 8.98
CA THR A 335 -22.79 -1.31 8.26
C THR A 335 -22.92 -1.47 6.73
N ALA A 336 -22.77 -2.70 6.24
CA ALA A 336 -22.76 -2.97 4.80
C ALA A 336 -24.03 -2.50 4.05
N PRO A 337 -25.27 -2.69 4.57
CA PRO A 337 -26.46 -2.22 3.88
C PRO A 337 -26.45 -0.71 3.58
N ARG A 338 -25.95 0.10 4.51
CA ARG A 338 -25.83 1.55 4.33
C ARG A 338 -24.84 1.92 3.22
N PHE A 339 -23.70 1.26 3.16
CA PHE A 339 -22.72 1.49 2.10
C PHE A 339 -23.23 1.01 0.74
N ILE A 340 -23.94 -0.11 0.69
CA ILE A 340 -24.60 -0.60 -0.53
C ILE A 340 -25.55 0.45 -1.09
N GLU A 341 -26.42 1.03 -0.26
CA GLU A 341 -27.33 2.07 -0.71
C GLU A 341 -26.57 3.34 -1.10
N ARG A 342 -25.53 3.73 -0.37
CA ARG A 342 -24.68 4.88 -0.69
C ARG A 342 -23.98 4.74 -2.05
N ASP A 343 -23.39 3.58 -2.33
CA ASP A 343 -22.72 3.34 -3.62
C ASP A 343 -23.70 3.39 -4.80
N LYS A 344 -24.91 2.87 -4.63
CA LYS A 344 -25.98 3.00 -5.64
C LYS A 344 -26.28 4.47 -5.96
N VAL A 345 -26.37 5.30 -4.92
CA VAL A 345 -26.63 6.74 -5.12
C VAL A 345 -25.43 7.41 -5.79
N LEU A 346 -24.20 7.09 -5.41
CA LEU A 346 -22.98 7.63 -6.02
C LEU A 346 -22.86 7.27 -7.51
N ILE A 347 -23.25 6.05 -7.90
CA ILE A 347 -23.31 5.63 -9.30
C ILE A 347 -24.32 6.52 -10.07
N ASN A 348 -25.53 6.70 -9.55
CA ASN A 348 -26.55 7.54 -10.19
C ASN A 348 -26.13 9.02 -10.20
N GLU A 349 -25.50 9.53 -9.14
CA GLU A 349 -24.99 10.90 -9.10
C GLU A 349 -23.91 11.13 -10.16
N ARG A 350 -23.03 10.18 -10.40
CA ARG A 350 -22.05 10.26 -11.48
C ARG A 350 -22.71 10.27 -12.86
N GLU A 351 -23.76 9.53 -13.09
CA GLU A 351 -24.51 9.57 -14.35
C GLU A 351 -25.22 10.92 -14.53
N TRP A 352 -25.76 11.50 -13.46
CA TRP A 352 -26.27 12.87 -13.49
C TRP A 352 -25.18 13.89 -13.87
N GLU A 353 -24.01 13.84 -13.27
CA GLU A 353 -22.89 14.72 -13.62
C GLU A 353 -22.47 14.59 -15.08
N LYS A 354 -22.43 13.38 -15.62
CA LYS A 354 -22.15 13.13 -17.03
C LYS A 354 -23.24 13.71 -17.94
N ALA A 355 -24.50 13.63 -17.55
CA ALA A 355 -25.60 14.24 -18.31
C ALA A 355 -25.49 15.77 -18.31
N LEU A 356 -25.18 16.39 -17.17
CA LEU A 356 -24.89 17.83 -17.08
C LEU A 356 -23.72 18.24 -17.97
N GLU A 357 -22.65 17.48 -17.98
CA GLU A 357 -21.47 17.76 -18.80
C GLU A 357 -21.81 17.65 -20.29
N ARG A 358 -22.54 16.62 -20.70
CA ARG A 358 -23.05 16.48 -22.07
C ARG A 358 -23.92 17.70 -22.48
N ALA A 359 -24.82 18.13 -21.62
CA ALA A 359 -25.68 19.30 -21.86
C ALA A 359 -24.88 20.60 -22.06
N ARG A 360 -23.74 20.74 -21.35
CA ARG A 360 -22.87 21.93 -21.47
C ARG A 360 -21.98 21.91 -22.71
N ASN A 361 -21.57 20.72 -23.14
CA ASN A 361 -20.59 20.55 -24.21
C ASN A 361 -21.22 20.20 -25.58
N ALA A 362 -22.52 19.96 -25.63
CA ALA A 362 -23.25 19.64 -26.88
C ALA A 362 -23.15 20.80 -27.88
N GLY A 363 -22.73 20.49 -29.08
CA GLY A 363 -22.67 21.47 -30.20
C GLY A 363 -24.01 21.70 -30.90
N ASP A 364 -24.92 20.72 -30.79
CA ASP A 364 -26.29 20.80 -31.33
C ASP A 364 -27.30 21.16 -30.25
N PRO A 365 -28.15 22.17 -30.48
CA PRO A 365 -29.22 22.58 -29.54
C PRO A 365 -30.20 21.47 -29.18
N ALA A 366 -30.50 20.55 -30.10
CA ALA A 366 -31.42 19.45 -29.82
C ALA A 366 -30.78 18.43 -28.86
N GLU A 367 -29.52 18.09 -29.08
CA GLU A 367 -28.73 17.25 -28.20
C GLU A 367 -28.55 17.88 -26.81
N ALA A 368 -28.25 19.19 -26.75
CA ALA A 368 -28.14 19.94 -25.51
C ALA A 368 -29.44 19.89 -24.70
N ASN A 369 -30.61 20.08 -25.33
CA ASN A 369 -31.90 20.02 -24.68
C ASN A 369 -32.21 18.60 -24.17
N ALA A 370 -31.97 17.58 -24.98
CA ALA A 370 -32.17 16.18 -24.56
C ALA A 370 -31.31 15.82 -23.33
N ALA A 371 -30.03 16.18 -23.35
CA ALA A 371 -29.11 15.96 -22.25
C ALA A 371 -29.54 16.76 -20.99
N ARG A 372 -30.07 17.97 -21.13
CA ARG A 372 -30.57 18.78 -20.01
C ARG A 372 -31.82 18.14 -19.38
N THR A 373 -32.78 17.68 -20.18
CA THR A 373 -33.99 16.98 -19.68
C THR A 373 -33.59 15.72 -18.91
N GLU A 374 -32.61 14.97 -19.41
CA GLU A 374 -32.09 13.79 -18.71
C GLU A 374 -31.40 14.17 -17.41
N ALA A 375 -30.58 15.24 -17.41
CA ALA A 375 -29.93 15.72 -16.20
C ALA A 375 -30.94 16.19 -15.14
N GLU A 376 -32.04 16.85 -15.53
CA GLU A 376 -33.10 17.25 -14.60
C GLU A 376 -33.81 16.03 -13.97
N ARG A 377 -34.14 15.02 -14.78
CA ARG A 377 -34.72 13.77 -14.30
C ARG A 377 -33.81 13.07 -13.30
N LEU A 378 -32.54 12.87 -13.66
CA LEU A 378 -31.55 12.22 -12.79
C LEU A 378 -31.30 13.03 -11.52
N HIS A 379 -31.25 14.37 -11.59
CA HIS A 379 -31.11 15.23 -10.42
C HIS A 379 -32.18 14.94 -9.36
N ASP A 380 -33.44 14.91 -9.76
CA ASP A 380 -34.54 14.74 -8.82
C ASP A 380 -34.56 13.33 -8.22
N GLU A 381 -34.25 12.31 -9.02
CA GLU A 381 -34.09 10.93 -8.54
C GLU A 381 -32.96 10.80 -7.52
N VAL A 382 -31.76 11.28 -7.86
CA VAL A 382 -30.57 11.20 -6.99
C VAL A 382 -30.76 12.03 -5.71
N LEU A 383 -31.41 13.20 -5.83
CA LEU A 383 -31.71 14.02 -4.65
C LEU A 383 -32.64 13.30 -3.67
N GLN A 384 -33.68 12.62 -4.16
CA GLN A 384 -34.56 11.80 -3.33
C GLN A 384 -33.79 10.65 -2.65
N MET A 385 -32.94 9.97 -3.41
CA MET A 385 -32.12 8.89 -2.85
C MET A 385 -31.18 9.40 -1.73
N TRP A 386 -30.51 10.55 -1.91
CA TRP A 386 -29.70 11.16 -0.86
C TRP A 386 -30.52 11.61 0.34
N GLN A 387 -31.71 12.15 0.14
CA GLN A 387 -32.62 12.54 1.23
C GLN A 387 -33.03 11.32 2.06
N ALA A 388 -33.33 10.20 1.41
CA ALA A 388 -33.65 8.96 2.10
C ALA A 388 -32.46 8.43 2.96
N LEU A 389 -31.23 8.60 2.50
CA LEU A 389 -30.03 8.21 3.24
C LEU A 389 -29.64 9.20 4.35
N ALA A 390 -29.96 10.49 4.16
CA ALA A 390 -29.59 11.53 5.12
C ALA A 390 -30.23 11.33 6.50
N GLY A 391 -31.43 10.75 6.54
CA GLY A 391 -32.19 10.64 7.78
C GLY A 391 -32.75 11.99 8.24
N SER A 392 -33.09 12.08 9.52
CA SER A 392 -33.63 13.30 10.11
C SER A 392 -33.21 13.47 11.59
N GLY A 393 -33.05 14.71 12.01
CA GLY A 393 -32.77 15.05 13.41
C GLY A 393 -31.36 14.65 13.87
N ALA A 394 -31.27 14.02 15.05
CA ALA A 394 -30.00 13.65 15.69
C ALA A 394 -29.24 12.52 14.96
N GLU A 395 -29.91 11.79 14.08
CA GLU A 395 -29.33 10.69 13.29
C GLU A 395 -28.98 11.13 11.85
N GLU A 396 -29.00 12.45 11.57
CA GLU A 396 -28.69 12.98 10.25
C GLU A 396 -27.27 12.59 9.82
N ASP A 397 -27.13 11.99 8.61
CA ASP A 397 -25.85 11.64 8.05
C ASP A 397 -25.13 12.86 7.46
N PRO A 398 -24.05 13.37 8.07
CA PRO A 398 -23.35 14.55 7.57
C PRO A 398 -22.80 14.38 6.15
N TYR A 399 -22.45 13.15 5.74
CA TYR A 399 -21.97 12.87 4.39
C TYR A 399 -23.10 13.07 3.37
N ALA A 400 -24.24 12.45 3.59
CA ALA A 400 -25.40 12.58 2.69
C ALA A 400 -25.90 14.04 2.61
N VAL A 401 -25.95 14.75 3.74
CA VAL A 401 -26.27 16.19 3.77
C VAL A 401 -25.29 17.00 2.94
N GLY A 402 -24.00 16.72 3.07
CA GLY A 402 -22.97 17.39 2.26
C GLY A 402 -23.20 17.16 0.76
N ARG A 403 -23.52 15.93 0.33
CA ARG A 403 -23.84 15.60 -1.07
C ARG A 403 -25.10 16.33 -1.57
N ILE A 404 -26.17 16.37 -0.79
CA ILE A 404 -27.38 17.13 -1.11
C ILE A 404 -27.07 18.61 -1.35
N LEU A 405 -26.29 19.23 -0.45
CA LEU A 405 -25.91 20.64 -0.59
C LEU A 405 -25.02 20.86 -1.81
N ARG A 406 -24.11 19.95 -2.10
CA ARG A 406 -23.28 19.99 -3.30
C ARG A 406 -24.13 19.94 -4.58
N MET A 407 -25.07 19.01 -4.67
CA MET A 407 -25.99 18.91 -5.82
C MET A 407 -26.80 20.20 -6.02
N LYS A 408 -27.35 20.76 -4.95
CA LYS A 408 -28.06 22.04 -4.99
C LYS A 408 -27.14 23.16 -5.51
N ALA A 409 -25.90 23.21 -5.05
CA ALA A 409 -24.96 24.22 -5.50
C ALA A 409 -24.60 24.07 -6.99
N LEU A 410 -24.37 22.84 -7.46
CA LEU A 410 -24.09 22.59 -8.89
C LEU A 410 -25.26 22.99 -9.81
N LYS A 411 -26.48 22.75 -9.38
CA LYS A 411 -27.68 23.22 -10.09
C LYS A 411 -27.74 24.76 -10.14
N LEU A 412 -27.51 25.43 -9.02
CA LEU A 412 -27.46 26.90 -8.96
C LEU A 412 -26.33 27.48 -9.84
N ILE A 413 -25.23 26.80 -9.96
CA ILE A 413 -24.13 27.19 -10.87
C ILE A 413 -24.56 27.10 -12.33
N ASP A 414 -25.30 26.06 -12.69
CA ASP A 414 -25.82 25.89 -14.04
C ASP A 414 -26.86 26.96 -14.38
N GLU A 415 -27.66 27.35 -13.40
CA GLU A 415 -28.61 28.48 -13.48
C GLU A 415 -27.91 29.85 -13.42
N LYS A 416 -26.60 29.95 -13.30
CA LYS A 416 -25.77 31.17 -13.13
C LYS A 416 -26.08 31.96 -11.85
N ARG A 417 -26.67 31.33 -10.84
CA ARG A 417 -26.99 31.90 -9.52
C ARG A 417 -25.79 31.73 -8.57
N TYR A 418 -24.68 32.35 -8.93
CA TYR A 418 -23.38 32.10 -8.32
C TYR A 418 -23.28 32.43 -6.83
N LEU A 419 -23.91 33.56 -6.40
CA LEU A 419 -23.84 33.95 -4.98
C LEU A 419 -24.63 32.98 -4.08
N GLU A 420 -25.75 32.46 -4.55
CA GLU A 420 -26.53 31.48 -3.83
C GLU A 420 -25.78 30.13 -3.79
N ALA A 421 -25.19 29.74 -4.89
CA ALA A 421 -24.32 28.53 -4.93
C ALA A 421 -23.19 28.58 -3.90
N ILE A 422 -22.50 29.73 -3.79
CA ILE A 422 -21.42 29.94 -2.82
C ILE A 422 -21.96 29.82 -1.39
N ALA A 423 -23.10 30.41 -1.07
CA ALA A 423 -23.71 30.30 0.26
C ALA A 423 -24.06 28.85 0.63
N VAL A 424 -24.60 28.07 -0.32
CA VAL A 424 -24.91 26.66 -0.15
C VAL A 424 -23.63 25.83 0.08
N LEU A 425 -22.55 26.10 -0.67
CA LEU A 425 -21.27 25.39 -0.51
C LEU A 425 -20.60 25.72 0.83
N GLN A 426 -20.70 26.95 1.31
CA GLN A 426 -20.22 27.34 2.63
C GLN A 426 -20.97 26.61 3.74
N ASN A 427 -22.28 26.42 3.59
CA ASN A 427 -23.08 25.60 4.50
C ASN A 427 -22.67 24.13 4.44
N ALA A 428 -22.45 23.57 3.25
CA ALA A 428 -21.93 22.20 3.09
C ALA A 428 -20.60 22.00 3.81
N TRP A 429 -19.67 22.94 3.67
CA TRP A 429 -18.40 22.94 4.38
C TRP A 429 -18.58 22.92 5.90
N SER A 430 -19.46 23.73 6.44
CA SER A 430 -19.66 23.81 7.90
C SER A 430 -20.29 22.54 8.49
N LYS A 431 -21.12 21.83 7.71
CA LYS A 431 -21.84 20.63 8.17
C LYS A 431 -21.05 19.33 7.96
N SER A 432 -20.20 19.25 6.95
CA SER A 432 -19.44 18.05 6.62
C SER A 432 -18.00 18.38 6.30
N GLY A 433 -17.09 18.09 7.25
CA GLY A 433 -15.65 18.32 7.09
C GLY A 433 -15.02 17.56 5.91
N SER A 434 -15.61 16.42 5.52
CA SER A 434 -15.18 15.64 4.35
C SER A 434 -15.35 16.37 3.03
N PHE A 435 -16.22 17.38 2.97
CA PHE A 435 -16.46 18.22 1.79
C PHE A 435 -15.67 19.52 1.76
N ALA A 436 -14.91 19.84 2.80
CA ALA A 436 -14.24 21.13 2.93
C ALA A 436 -13.34 21.45 1.73
N ASP A 437 -12.50 20.51 1.32
CA ASP A 437 -11.55 20.69 0.21
C ASP A 437 -12.27 20.80 -1.14
N GLU A 438 -13.30 20.00 -1.37
CA GLU A 438 -14.10 20.02 -2.61
C GLU A 438 -14.93 21.30 -2.70
N ALA A 439 -15.62 21.67 -1.63
CA ALA A 439 -16.41 22.90 -1.56
C ALA A 439 -15.55 24.13 -1.82
N LEU A 440 -14.34 24.20 -1.24
CA LEU A 440 -13.40 25.28 -1.46
C LEU A 440 -13.00 25.41 -2.93
N LYS A 441 -12.68 24.31 -3.60
CA LYS A 441 -12.37 24.29 -5.03
C LYS A 441 -13.52 24.83 -5.87
N ILE A 442 -14.74 24.33 -5.64
CA ILE A 442 -15.92 24.76 -6.39
C ILE A 442 -16.19 26.26 -6.13
N ILE A 443 -16.08 26.75 -4.88
CA ILE A 443 -16.24 28.17 -4.54
C ILE A 443 -15.26 29.04 -5.32
N ILE A 444 -13.98 28.66 -5.37
CA ILE A 444 -12.95 29.38 -6.11
C ILE A 444 -13.30 29.43 -7.60
N ASP A 445 -13.63 28.30 -8.21
CA ASP A 445 -14.01 28.22 -9.63
C ASP A 445 -15.22 29.07 -9.97
N VAL A 446 -16.24 29.04 -9.12
CA VAL A 446 -17.45 29.86 -9.28
C VAL A 446 -17.15 31.34 -9.18
N LYS A 447 -16.34 31.76 -8.20
CA LYS A 447 -15.94 33.17 -8.05
C LYS A 447 -15.14 33.66 -9.25
N LEU A 448 -14.21 32.87 -9.76
CA LEU A 448 -13.43 33.18 -10.96
C LEU A 448 -14.34 33.35 -12.18
N LYS A 449 -15.28 32.42 -12.40
CA LYS A 449 -16.25 32.47 -13.51
C LYS A 449 -17.19 33.67 -13.42
N ALA A 450 -17.57 34.03 -12.21
CA ALA A 450 -18.51 35.14 -11.95
C ALA A 450 -17.85 36.52 -11.82
N GLY A 451 -16.52 36.60 -11.88
CA GLY A 451 -15.76 37.84 -11.62
C GLY A 451 -15.85 38.31 -10.18
N ILE A 452 -16.15 37.43 -9.22
CA ILE A 452 -16.26 37.75 -7.79
C ILE A 452 -14.86 37.74 -7.17
N PRO A 453 -14.49 38.76 -6.40
CA PRO A 453 -13.16 38.83 -5.76
C PRO A 453 -12.91 37.65 -4.82
N LEU A 454 -11.74 37.02 -4.93
CA LEU A 454 -11.31 35.99 -4.02
C LEU A 454 -10.85 36.60 -2.68
N SER A 455 -11.17 35.94 -1.58
CA SER A 455 -10.64 36.25 -0.26
C SER A 455 -9.12 35.98 -0.19
N VAL A 456 -8.46 36.46 0.85
CA VAL A 456 -7.01 36.24 1.05
C VAL A 456 -6.68 34.76 1.15
N SER A 457 -7.50 33.97 1.83
CA SER A 457 -7.32 32.52 1.96
C SER A 457 -7.52 31.77 0.62
N GLU A 458 -8.53 32.15 -0.16
CA GLU A 458 -8.80 31.59 -1.49
C GLU A 458 -7.68 31.94 -2.49
N LYS A 459 -7.18 33.18 -2.47
CA LYS A 459 -6.02 33.60 -3.28
C LYS A 459 -4.78 32.76 -2.95
N LYS A 460 -4.52 32.51 -1.67
CA LYS A 460 -3.44 31.62 -1.24
C LYS A 460 -3.63 30.19 -1.73
N ALA A 461 -4.86 29.68 -1.73
CA ALA A 461 -5.15 28.34 -2.24
C ALA A 461 -4.90 28.23 -3.75
N VAL A 462 -5.36 29.23 -4.53
CA VAL A 462 -5.09 29.31 -5.99
C VAL A 462 -3.60 29.41 -6.28
N MET A 463 -2.89 30.27 -5.58
CA MET A 463 -1.43 30.41 -5.77
C MET A 463 -0.71 29.09 -5.48
N ARG A 464 -1.08 28.38 -4.41
CA ARG A 464 -0.50 27.07 -4.08
C ARG A 464 -0.76 26.04 -5.18
N GLN A 465 -1.98 26.01 -5.74
CA GLN A 465 -2.33 25.09 -6.83
C GLN A 465 -1.55 25.43 -8.10
N GLN A 466 -1.47 26.69 -8.50
CA GLN A 466 -0.72 27.15 -9.68
C GLN A 466 0.79 26.87 -9.53
N GLU A 467 1.34 27.09 -8.34
CA GLU A 467 2.73 26.73 -8.04
C GLU A 467 2.94 25.23 -8.14
N ALA A 468 2.03 24.42 -7.59
CA ALA A 468 2.11 22.96 -7.68
C ALA A 468 2.09 22.48 -9.13
N GLU A 469 1.21 23.00 -9.97
CA GLU A 469 1.13 22.68 -11.40
C GLU A 469 2.40 23.10 -12.16
N LYS A 470 2.87 24.33 -11.91
CA LYS A 470 4.12 24.82 -12.50
C LYS A 470 5.32 23.93 -12.18
N TYR A 471 5.42 23.48 -10.92
CA TYR A 471 6.55 22.65 -10.50
C TYR A 471 6.39 21.17 -10.89
N LYS A 472 5.17 20.67 -11.13
CA LYS A 472 4.95 19.34 -11.73
C LYS A 472 5.45 19.26 -13.15
N SER A 473 5.33 20.34 -13.91
CA SER A 473 5.74 20.41 -15.32
C SER A 473 7.22 20.76 -15.53
N MET A 474 7.96 21.13 -14.48
CA MET A 474 9.39 21.45 -14.58
C MET A 474 10.22 20.16 -14.62
N PRO A 475 11.14 20.02 -15.60
CA PRO A 475 12.09 18.92 -15.59
C PRO A 475 12.93 19.00 -14.29
N PRO A 476 13.36 17.83 -13.74
CA PRO A 476 14.26 17.83 -12.60
C PRO A 476 15.49 18.68 -12.94
N GLU A 477 15.75 19.73 -12.16
CA GLU A 477 16.98 20.49 -12.31
C GLU A 477 18.16 19.53 -12.17
N ALA A 478 18.95 19.40 -13.23
CA ALA A 478 20.21 18.69 -13.19
C ALA A 478 21.01 19.26 -12.01
N GLY A 479 21.29 18.43 -11.02
CA GLY A 479 21.86 18.84 -9.75
C GLY A 479 23.11 19.73 -9.95
N LYS A 480 23.06 20.90 -9.32
CA LYS A 480 24.24 21.68 -8.97
C LYS A 480 24.71 21.26 -7.58
#